data_1a713ee52a93effe0d23ff8a37b7d421
#
_entry.id   1a713ee52a93effe0d23ff8a37b7d421
#
_cell.length_a   1.000
_cell.length_b   1.000
_cell.length_c   1.000
_cell.angle_alpha   90.00
_cell.angle_beta   90.00
_cell.angle_gamma   90.00
#
_symmetry.space_group_name_H-M   'P 1'
#
loop_
_entity.id
_entity.type
_entity.pdbx_description
1 polymer ?
#
loop_
_entity_poly.entity_id
_entity_poly.type
_entity_poly.pdbx_seq_one_letter_code
_entity_poly.pdbx_strand_id
1 'polypeptide(L)'
;MAKDLTQEFCALRDTYIEKQFGRLNEMQRRAVFTTDGPLLILAGAGSGKTTVLVNRIANLIRFGSAHGSTQLPRPAAEEDVKALRSAIMTGTDAPFWLDGMLKQNAVRSWNVMAITFTNKAAGELKERLRRMLGGEEGDEVFASTFHTALNELGYLLSGKFHNLSDF
;
A
#
# COMPACT_ATOMS: atom_id res chain seq x y z
N MET A 1 32.79 -14.09 -11.59
CA MET A 1 31.38 -13.87 -11.91
C MET A 1 31.03 -12.51 -11.33
N ALA A 2 30.68 -11.53 -12.17
CA ALA A 2 30.15 -10.27 -11.68
C ALA A 2 28.83 -10.58 -10.96
N LYS A 3 28.74 -10.17 -9.70
CA LYS A 3 27.54 -10.34 -8.89
C LYS A 3 26.43 -9.52 -9.53
N ASP A 4 25.29 -10.13 -9.83
CA ASP A 4 24.13 -9.39 -10.36
C ASP A 4 23.54 -8.55 -9.25
N LEU A 5 24.01 -7.29 -9.16
CA LEU A 5 23.57 -6.33 -8.16
C LEU A 5 22.07 -6.06 -8.22
N THR A 6 21.49 -6.16 -9.41
CA THR A 6 20.04 -5.98 -9.61
C THR A 6 19.27 -7.11 -8.93
N GLN A 7 19.69 -8.35 -9.14
CA GLN A 7 19.05 -9.50 -8.49
C GLN A 7 19.24 -9.46 -6.97
N GLU A 8 20.45 -9.09 -6.50
CA GLU A 8 20.70 -8.93 -5.06
C GLU A 8 19.82 -7.82 -4.44
N PHE A 9 19.70 -6.68 -5.12
CA PHE A 9 18.85 -5.59 -4.65
C PHE A 9 17.38 -6.01 -4.56
N CYS A 10 16.85 -6.71 -5.57
CA CYS A 10 15.48 -7.20 -5.55
C CYS A 10 15.23 -8.15 -4.36
N ALA A 11 16.12 -9.06 -4.07
CA ALA A 11 16.01 -9.96 -2.91
C ALA A 11 16.06 -9.20 -1.57
N LEU A 12 16.90 -8.17 -1.47
CA LEU A 12 16.94 -7.29 -0.29
C LEU A 12 15.68 -6.45 -0.19
N ARG A 13 15.13 -5.95 -1.31
CA ARG A 13 13.86 -5.21 -1.34
C ARG A 13 12.73 -6.06 -0.80
N ASP A 14 12.61 -7.30 -1.22
CA ASP A 14 11.59 -8.22 -0.71
C ASP A 14 11.76 -8.42 0.80
N THR A 15 12.98 -8.65 1.28
CA THR A 15 13.28 -8.74 2.71
C THR A 15 12.91 -7.46 3.48
N TYR A 16 13.21 -6.29 2.91
CA TYR A 16 12.87 -5.00 3.50
C TYR A 16 11.36 -4.81 3.62
N ILE A 17 10.63 -5.10 2.53
CA ILE A 17 9.16 -5.02 2.50
C ILE A 17 8.54 -6.00 3.50
N GLU A 18 8.98 -7.26 3.53
CA GLU A 18 8.48 -8.27 4.47
C GLU A 18 8.67 -7.87 5.93
N LYS A 19 9.78 -7.22 6.28
CA LYS A 19 10.02 -6.70 7.63
C LYS A 19 9.01 -5.62 8.04
N GLN A 20 8.56 -4.78 7.12
CA GLN A 20 7.52 -3.78 7.41
C GLN A 20 6.20 -4.44 7.85
N PHE A 21 5.94 -5.66 7.39
CA PHE A 21 4.73 -6.45 7.68
C PHE A 21 5.02 -7.69 8.55
N GLY A 22 6.13 -7.69 9.29
CA GLY A 22 6.60 -8.83 10.07
C GLY A 22 5.67 -9.30 11.19
N ARG A 23 4.72 -8.46 11.63
CA ARG A 23 3.71 -8.81 12.65
C ARG A 23 2.55 -9.65 12.10
N LEU A 24 2.44 -9.79 10.79
CA LEU A 24 1.40 -10.57 10.12
C LEU A 24 1.80 -12.04 10.06
N ASN A 25 0.81 -12.93 10.21
CA ASN A 25 1.02 -14.34 9.91
C ASN A 25 1.14 -14.57 8.38
N GLU A 26 1.52 -15.77 7.97
CA GLU A 26 1.78 -16.12 6.58
C GLU A 26 0.58 -15.85 5.66
N MET A 27 -0.63 -16.27 6.05
CA MET A 27 -1.85 -16.06 5.27
C MET A 27 -2.21 -14.57 5.14
N GLN A 28 -2.00 -13.81 6.21
CA GLN A 28 -2.22 -12.36 6.19
C GLN A 28 -1.20 -11.66 5.27
N ARG A 29 0.09 -12.04 5.33
CA ARG A 29 1.12 -11.51 4.42
C ARG A 29 0.80 -11.84 2.97
N ARG A 30 0.41 -13.08 2.67
CA ARG A 30 -0.02 -13.48 1.34
C ARG A 30 -1.13 -12.58 0.81
N ALA A 31 -2.15 -12.29 1.63
CA ALA A 31 -3.23 -11.38 1.25
C ALA A 31 -2.76 -9.93 1.03
N VAL A 32 -1.78 -9.45 1.82
CA VAL A 32 -1.21 -8.09 1.69
C VAL A 32 -0.39 -7.96 0.40
N PHE A 33 0.39 -8.97 0.04
CA PHE A 33 1.27 -8.94 -1.14
C PHE A 33 0.58 -9.37 -2.44
N THR A 34 -0.64 -9.89 -2.41
CA THR A 34 -1.46 -10.11 -3.62
C THR A 34 -2.03 -8.77 -4.07
N THR A 35 -1.36 -8.06 -4.97
CA THR A 35 -1.70 -6.69 -5.38
C THR A 35 -2.60 -6.62 -6.61
N ASP A 36 -2.53 -7.60 -7.49
CA ASP A 36 -3.25 -7.61 -8.75
C ASP A 36 -4.56 -8.40 -8.67
N GLY A 37 -5.56 -7.92 -9.41
CA GLY A 37 -6.85 -8.58 -9.56
C GLY A 37 -7.75 -8.56 -8.31
N PRO A 38 -8.95 -9.10 -8.43
CA PRO A 38 -9.88 -9.21 -7.31
C PRO A 38 -9.40 -10.24 -6.28
N LEU A 39 -9.43 -9.86 -5.01
CA LEU A 39 -9.06 -10.72 -3.89
C LEU A 39 -10.21 -10.84 -2.89
N LEU A 40 -10.70 -12.06 -2.66
CA LEU A 40 -11.66 -12.36 -1.61
C LEU A 40 -10.94 -12.98 -0.41
N ILE A 41 -11.11 -12.37 0.76
CA ILE A 41 -10.54 -12.84 2.04
C ILE A 41 -11.66 -13.37 2.91
N LEU A 42 -11.73 -14.68 3.07
CA LEU A 42 -12.66 -15.34 3.97
C LEU A 42 -12.00 -15.50 5.35
N ALA A 43 -12.60 -14.87 6.35
CA ALA A 43 -12.01 -14.83 7.68
C ALA A 43 -13.09 -14.69 8.77
N GLY A 44 -13.00 -15.49 9.82
CA GLY A 44 -13.91 -15.45 10.96
C GLY A 44 -13.84 -14.17 11.79
N ALA A 45 -14.71 -14.03 12.78
CA ALA A 45 -14.63 -12.94 13.75
C ALA A 45 -13.29 -13.01 14.52
N GLY A 46 -12.65 -11.86 14.76
CA GLY A 46 -11.37 -11.81 15.48
C GLY A 46 -10.12 -12.23 14.69
N SER A 47 -10.25 -12.70 13.45
CA SER A 47 -9.13 -13.15 12.60
C SER A 47 -8.18 -12.05 12.11
N GLY A 48 -8.44 -10.79 12.43
CA GLY A 48 -7.62 -9.67 12.01
C GLY A 48 -7.93 -9.12 10.60
N LYS A 49 -9.15 -9.30 10.08
CA LYS A 49 -9.57 -8.76 8.76
C LYS A 49 -9.22 -7.29 8.56
N THR A 50 -9.52 -6.44 9.53
CA THR A 50 -9.19 -5.01 9.48
C THR A 50 -7.67 -4.79 9.45
N THR A 51 -6.90 -5.61 10.17
CA THR A 51 -5.44 -5.55 10.14
C THR A 51 -4.91 -5.87 8.74
N VAL A 52 -5.41 -6.92 8.11
CA VAL A 52 -5.04 -7.25 6.72
C VAL A 52 -5.41 -6.12 5.77
N LEU A 53 -6.61 -5.55 5.88
CA LEU A 53 -7.06 -4.45 5.03
C LEU A 53 -6.15 -3.22 5.14
N VAL A 54 -5.86 -2.77 6.37
CA VAL A 54 -4.97 -1.63 6.63
C VAL A 54 -3.57 -1.88 6.06
N ASN A 55 -2.99 -3.06 6.33
CA ASN A 55 -1.66 -3.40 5.85
C ASN A 55 -1.62 -3.55 4.32
N ARG A 56 -2.69 -4.06 3.69
CA ARG A 56 -2.79 -4.15 2.24
C ARG A 56 -2.84 -2.75 1.59
N ILE A 57 -3.65 -1.84 2.13
CA ILE A 57 -3.71 -0.44 1.66
C ILE A 57 -2.32 0.21 1.80
N ALA A 58 -1.68 0.05 2.94
CA ALA A 58 -0.34 0.58 3.15
C ALA A 58 0.70 -0.01 2.20
N ASN A 59 0.65 -1.32 1.91
CA ASN A 59 1.51 -1.94 0.91
C ASN A 59 1.29 -1.37 -0.49
N LEU A 60 0.03 -1.22 -0.91
CA LEU A 60 -0.33 -0.67 -2.22
C LEU A 60 0.19 0.76 -2.40
N ILE A 61 0.13 1.58 -1.35
CA ILE A 61 0.58 2.98 -1.37
C ILE A 61 2.11 3.07 -1.29
N ARG A 62 2.75 2.34 -0.37
CA ARG A 62 4.19 2.45 -0.11
C ARG A 62 5.05 1.71 -1.12
N PHE A 63 4.61 0.54 -1.58
CA PHE A 63 5.43 -0.38 -2.39
C PHE A 63 4.74 -0.84 -3.68
N GLY A 64 3.40 -0.81 -3.74
CA GLY A 64 2.65 -1.32 -4.88
C GLY A 64 2.88 -2.81 -5.10
N SER A 65 3.27 -3.17 -6.31
CA SER A 65 3.57 -4.55 -6.73
C SER A 65 5.07 -4.89 -6.70
N ALA A 66 5.87 -4.17 -5.89
CA ALA A 66 7.32 -4.34 -5.86
C ALA A 66 7.77 -5.67 -5.24
N HIS A 67 7.03 -6.22 -4.26
CA HIS A 67 7.37 -7.50 -3.63
C HIS A 67 7.27 -8.65 -4.64
N GLY A 68 8.35 -9.44 -4.75
CA GLY A 68 8.46 -10.54 -5.71
C GLY A 68 8.75 -10.12 -7.16
N SER A 69 8.86 -8.82 -7.44
CA SER A 69 9.21 -8.32 -8.76
C SER A 69 10.74 -8.28 -8.98
N THR A 70 11.16 -8.50 -10.20
CA THR A 70 12.58 -8.33 -10.62
C THR A 70 12.80 -7.01 -11.37
N GLN A 71 11.76 -6.21 -11.56
CA GLN A 71 11.84 -4.94 -12.28
C GLN A 71 12.35 -3.83 -11.36
N LEU A 72 13.22 -3.00 -11.90
CA LEU A 72 13.73 -1.78 -11.28
C LEU A 72 13.69 -0.64 -12.30
N PRO A 73 13.52 0.62 -11.86
CA PRO A 73 13.54 1.79 -12.76
C PRO A 73 14.93 2.04 -13.37
N ARG A 74 15.99 1.56 -12.73
CA ARG A 74 17.38 1.57 -13.21
C ARG A 74 18.15 0.36 -12.66
N PRO A 75 19.27 -0.03 -13.23
CA PRO A 75 20.16 -1.03 -12.63
C PRO A 75 20.60 -0.61 -11.23
N ALA A 76 20.71 -1.57 -10.31
CA ALA A 76 21.17 -1.32 -8.97
C ALA A 76 22.70 -1.10 -8.93
N ALA A 77 23.14 -0.10 -8.17
CA ALA A 77 24.54 0.15 -7.87
C ALA A 77 24.95 -0.50 -6.53
N GLU A 78 26.25 -0.64 -6.29
CA GLU A 78 26.75 -1.17 -5.01
C GLU A 78 26.30 -0.35 -3.79
N GLU A 79 26.21 0.96 -3.95
CA GLU A 79 25.74 1.87 -2.90
C GLU A 79 24.27 1.64 -2.53
N ASP A 80 23.41 1.33 -3.54
CA ASP A 80 21.99 1.01 -3.30
C ASP A 80 21.87 -0.28 -2.47
N VAL A 81 22.62 -1.31 -2.84
CA VAL A 81 22.65 -2.59 -2.12
C VAL A 81 23.16 -2.41 -0.69
N LYS A 82 24.25 -1.64 -0.49
CA LYS A 82 24.81 -1.36 0.84
C LYS A 82 23.82 -0.58 1.71
N ALA A 83 23.19 0.46 1.17
CA ALA A 83 22.26 1.31 1.89
C ALA A 83 21.00 0.51 2.32
N LEU A 84 20.42 -0.28 1.41
CA LEU A 84 19.25 -1.09 1.73
C LEU A 84 19.58 -2.19 2.74
N ARG A 85 20.72 -2.84 2.61
CA ARG A 85 21.22 -3.82 3.59
C ARG A 85 21.40 -3.20 4.97
N SER A 86 21.99 -2.01 5.05
CA SER A 86 22.14 -1.27 6.31
C SER A 86 20.78 -0.97 6.96
N ALA A 87 19.81 -0.46 6.19
CA ALA A 87 18.45 -0.20 6.69
C ALA A 87 17.78 -1.47 7.23
N ILE A 88 17.94 -2.60 6.53
CA ILE A 88 17.44 -3.90 6.99
C ILE A 88 18.09 -4.33 8.32
N MET A 89 19.41 -4.16 8.45
CA MET A 89 20.15 -4.58 9.65
C MET A 89 19.85 -3.71 10.87
N THR A 90 19.73 -2.41 10.67
CA THR A 90 19.48 -1.44 11.75
C THR A 90 18.00 -1.30 12.09
N GLY A 91 17.09 -1.81 11.23
CA GLY A 91 15.65 -1.62 11.40
C GLY A 91 15.18 -0.19 11.18
N THR A 92 15.95 0.60 10.44
CA THR A 92 15.62 1.99 10.08
C THR A 92 14.93 2.05 8.72
N ASP A 93 14.33 3.19 8.40
CA ASP A 93 13.81 3.43 7.07
C ASP A 93 14.95 3.49 6.04
N ALA A 94 14.67 3.02 4.84
CA ALA A 94 15.60 3.13 3.72
C ALA A 94 15.79 4.63 3.35
N PRO A 95 16.98 5.03 2.90
CA PRO A 95 17.22 6.38 2.47
C PRO A 95 16.26 6.83 1.36
N PHE A 96 15.85 8.10 1.37
CA PHE A 96 14.83 8.65 0.47
C PHE A 96 15.15 8.47 -1.03
N TRP A 97 16.43 8.46 -1.42
CA TRP A 97 16.82 8.26 -2.83
C TRP A 97 16.54 6.84 -3.35
N LEU A 98 16.31 5.87 -2.44
CA LEU A 98 15.89 4.51 -2.81
C LEU A 98 14.38 4.39 -3.00
N ASP A 99 13.59 5.41 -2.68
CA ASP A 99 12.13 5.34 -2.71
C ASP A 99 11.60 4.83 -4.06
N GLY A 100 12.10 5.37 -5.17
CA GLY A 100 11.74 4.91 -6.51
C GLY A 100 12.17 3.48 -6.84
N MET A 101 13.21 2.95 -6.18
CA MET A 101 13.70 1.58 -6.34
C MET A 101 12.90 0.58 -5.50
N LEU A 102 12.24 1.07 -4.44
CA LEU A 102 11.41 0.26 -3.54
C LEU A 102 9.96 0.14 -3.99
N LYS A 103 9.55 0.96 -4.96
CA LYS A 103 8.16 1.04 -5.46
C LYS A 103 8.03 0.46 -6.85
N GLN A 104 6.90 -0.19 -7.11
CA GLN A 104 6.45 -0.55 -8.45
C GLN A 104 4.93 -0.45 -8.52
N ASN A 105 4.40 0.31 -9.48
CA ASN A 105 2.96 0.53 -9.62
C ASN A 105 2.28 0.95 -8.31
N ALA A 106 2.99 1.68 -7.45
CA ALA A 106 2.42 2.18 -6.20
C ALA A 106 1.26 3.14 -6.50
N VAL A 107 0.16 2.97 -5.79
CA VAL A 107 -1.02 3.84 -5.95
C VAL A 107 -0.91 5.04 -5.03
N ARG A 108 -1.49 6.16 -5.45
CA ARG A 108 -1.60 7.34 -4.59
C ARG A 108 -2.75 7.17 -3.61
N SER A 109 -2.61 7.68 -2.40
CA SER A 109 -3.57 7.53 -1.30
C SER A 109 -4.99 7.93 -1.71
N TRP A 110 -5.16 9.03 -2.44
CA TRP A 110 -6.46 9.50 -2.92
C TRP A 110 -7.10 8.63 -4.03
N ASN A 111 -6.35 7.69 -4.60
CA ASN A 111 -6.88 6.70 -5.55
C ASN A 111 -7.41 5.44 -4.84
N VAL A 112 -7.32 5.39 -3.51
CA VAL A 112 -7.78 4.25 -2.71
C VAL A 112 -9.13 4.57 -2.07
N MET A 113 -10.12 3.73 -2.35
CA MET A 113 -11.43 3.78 -1.70
C MET A 113 -11.61 2.56 -0.81
N ALA A 114 -11.83 2.77 0.48
CA ALA A 114 -12.09 1.75 1.47
C ALA A 114 -13.51 1.88 2.03
N ILE A 115 -14.36 0.90 1.76
CA ILE A 115 -15.78 0.94 2.14
C ILE A 115 -16.04 0.01 3.31
N THR A 116 -16.78 0.49 4.30
CA THR A 116 -17.21 -0.25 5.50
C THR A 116 -18.73 -0.17 5.68
N PHE A 117 -19.26 -0.97 6.60
CA PHE A 117 -20.70 -0.94 6.90
C PHE A 117 -21.11 0.16 7.89
N THR A 118 -20.20 0.61 8.75
CA THR A 118 -20.53 1.56 9.83
C THR A 118 -19.54 2.73 9.87
N ASN A 119 -20.02 3.90 10.28
CA ASN A 119 -19.16 5.08 10.49
C ASN A 119 -18.07 4.84 11.54
N LYS A 120 -18.37 4.04 12.57
CA LYS A 120 -17.36 3.64 13.56
C LYS A 120 -16.22 2.87 12.92
N ALA A 121 -16.52 1.86 12.09
CA ALA A 121 -15.50 1.06 11.39
C ALA A 121 -14.69 1.92 10.39
N ALA A 122 -15.33 2.86 9.69
CA ALA A 122 -14.66 3.82 8.82
C ALA A 122 -13.68 4.71 9.61
N GLY A 123 -14.11 5.22 10.76
CA GLY A 123 -13.26 6.01 11.66
C GLY A 123 -12.07 5.22 12.20
N GLU A 124 -12.28 4.00 12.66
CA GLU A 124 -11.21 3.11 13.11
C GLU A 124 -10.21 2.77 12.00
N LEU A 125 -10.70 2.60 10.77
CA LEU A 125 -9.85 2.34 9.61
C LEU A 125 -8.97 3.56 9.30
N LYS A 126 -9.55 4.77 9.24
CA LYS A 126 -8.81 6.03 9.06
C LYS A 126 -7.71 6.19 10.10
N GLU A 127 -8.05 6.03 11.37
CA GLU A 127 -7.10 6.17 12.47
C GLU A 127 -5.91 5.19 12.36
N ARG A 128 -6.17 3.96 11.92
CA ARG A 128 -5.11 2.97 11.70
C ARG A 128 -4.24 3.31 10.49
N LEU A 129 -4.84 3.82 9.41
CA LEU A 129 -4.11 4.27 8.22
C LEU A 129 -3.22 5.48 8.54
N ARG A 130 -3.72 6.47 9.30
CA ARG A 130 -2.91 7.60 9.80
C ARG A 130 -1.69 7.16 10.57
N ARG A 131 -1.84 6.19 11.48
CA ARG A 131 -0.72 5.65 12.25
C ARG A 131 0.30 4.90 11.40
N MET A 132 -0.12 4.30 10.31
CA MET A 132 0.72 3.45 9.48
C MET A 132 1.39 4.21 8.34
N LEU A 133 0.70 5.17 7.72
CA LEU A 133 1.18 5.93 6.56
C LEU A 133 1.72 7.32 6.93
N GLY A 134 1.35 7.82 8.10
CA GLY A 134 1.53 9.23 8.47
C GLY A 134 0.22 10.02 8.29
N GLY A 135 0.15 11.22 8.95
CA GLY A 135 -1.10 11.97 9.05
C GLY A 135 -1.70 12.36 7.70
N GLU A 136 -0.90 13.00 6.84
CA GLU A 136 -1.36 13.50 5.54
C GLU A 136 -1.76 12.35 4.60
N GLU A 137 -0.87 11.40 4.37
CA GLU A 137 -1.10 10.31 3.43
C GLU A 137 -2.23 9.37 3.87
N GLY A 138 -2.37 9.15 5.20
CA GLY A 138 -3.46 8.35 5.76
C GLY A 138 -4.82 9.04 5.66
N ASP A 139 -4.86 10.38 5.68
CA ASP A 139 -6.08 11.18 5.55
C ASP A 139 -6.62 11.25 4.13
N GLU A 140 -5.76 11.17 3.15
CA GLU A 140 -6.13 11.18 1.73
C GLU A 140 -6.84 9.91 1.28
N VAL A 141 -6.67 8.78 2.01
CA VAL A 141 -7.41 7.56 1.71
C VAL A 141 -8.89 7.77 1.97
N PHE A 142 -9.70 7.62 0.93
CA PHE A 142 -11.15 7.72 1.07
C PHE A 142 -11.70 6.50 1.82
N ALA A 143 -11.90 6.64 3.13
CA ALA A 143 -12.51 5.59 3.96
C ALA A 143 -13.88 6.04 4.47
N SER A 144 -14.95 5.33 4.07
CA SER A 144 -16.33 5.74 4.31
C SER A 144 -17.27 4.54 4.41
N THR A 145 -18.54 4.80 4.72
CA THR A 145 -19.58 3.79 4.57
C THR A 145 -20.04 3.69 3.10
N PHE A 146 -20.62 2.57 2.74
CA PHE A 146 -21.19 2.38 1.40
C PHE A 146 -22.22 3.46 1.05
N HIS A 147 -23.07 3.83 2.01
CA HIS A 147 -24.09 4.87 1.81
C HIS A 147 -23.47 6.25 1.54
N THR A 148 -22.48 6.65 2.32
CA THR A 148 -21.77 7.92 2.13
C THR A 148 -21.00 7.95 0.81
N ALA A 149 -20.32 6.83 0.47
CA ALA A 149 -19.59 6.72 -0.80
C ALA A 149 -20.51 6.86 -2.01
N LEU A 150 -21.69 6.24 -1.99
CA LEU A 150 -22.70 6.39 -3.08
C LEU A 150 -23.19 7.83 -3.20
N ASN A 151 -23.46 8.50 -2.08
CA ASN A 151 -23.92 9.89 -2.09
C ASN A 151 -22.83 10.80 -2.70
N GLU A 152 -21.57 10.68 -2.28
CA GLU A 152 -20.47 11.49 -2.83
C GLU A 152 -20.25 11.24 -4.32
N LEU A 153 -20.29 9.98 -4.75
CA LEU A 153 -20.23 9.65 -6.18
C LEU A 153 -21.42 10.20 -6.96
N GLY A 154 -22.62 10.18 -6.38
CA GLY A 154 -23.83 10.79 -6.95
C GLY A 154 -23.69 12.31 -7.14
N TYR A 155 -23.13 13.00 -6.16
CA TYR A 155 -22.86 14.44 -6.28
C TYR A 155 -21.81 14.76 -7.36
N LEU A 156 -20.74 13.98 -7.43
CA LEU A 156 -19.71 14.14 -8.46
C LEU A 156 -20.26 13.92 -9.86
N LEU A 157 -21.13 12.92 -10.04
CA LEU A 157 -21.78 12.62 -11.32
C LEU A 157 -22.83 13.69 -11.67
N SER A 158 -23.65 14.14 -10.72
CA SER A 158 -24.64 15.18 -10.95
C SER A 158 -24.00 16.55 -11.29
N GLY A 159 -22.88 16.91 -10.64
CA GLY A 159 -22.13 18.11 -10.96
C GLY A 159 -21.52 18.12 -12.37
N LYS A 160 -21.20 16.94 -12.93
CA LYS A 160 -20.77 16.84 -14.33
C LYS A 160 -21.94 16.96 -15.32
N PHE A 161 -23.15 16.59 -14.94
CA PHE A 161 -24.34 16.71 -15.81
C PHE A 161 -24.93 18.13 -15.84
N HIS A 162 -24.68 18.95 -14.82
CA HIS A 162 -25.13 20.36 -14.84
C HIS A 162 -24.35 21.23 -15.84
N ASN A 163 -23.10 20.84 -16.16
CA ASN A 163 -22.30 21.55 -17.17
C ASN A 163 -22.55 21.07 -18.62
N LEU A 164 -23.45 20.10 -18.84
CA LEU A 164 -23.85 19.63 -20.16
C LEU A 164 -25.19 20.25 -20.65
N SER A 165 -25.87 21.03 -19.82
CA SER A 165 -27.11 21.73 -20.18
C SER A 165 -26.89 23.13 -20.78
N ASP A 166 -25.65 23.59 -20.89
CA ASP A 166 -25.28 24.88 -21.44
C ASP A 166 -24.64 24.79 -22.85
N PHE A 167 -24.92 23.70 -23.59
CA PHE A 167 -24.59 23.58 -25.01
C PHE A 167 -25.84 23.36 -25.86
#